data_a6a6acaf8c5956e785e051e919fc6f4d
#
_entry.id   a6a6acaf8c5956e785e051e919fc6f4d
#
_cell.length_a   1.000
_cell.length_b   1.000
_cell.length_c   1.000
_cell.angle_alpha   90.00
_cell.angle_beta   90.00
_cell.angle_gamma   90.00
#
_symmetry.space_group_name_H-M   'P 1'
#
loop_
_entity.id
_entity.type
_entity.pdbx_description
1 polymer ?
#
loop_
_entity_poly.entity_id
_entity_poly.type
_entity_poly.pdbx_seq_one_letter_code
_entity_poly.pdbx_strand_id
1 'polypeptide(L)'
;MDRPQTSYAWNDGTALAYQIVGTSGPDLLLVPGSVSHLEVLWDEPRVHRFLTRFAGFCRLIIMDPRGLGLSDRLTEIPTVEERVDDLLSVLDAAESERATLFGSADTGPPCIAAAVSHPDRVGGLILCGTYRAR
;
A
#
# COMPACT_ATOMS: atom_id res chain seq x y z
N MET A 1 -15.41 -7.30 -11.97
CA MET A 1 -14.18 -6.55 -12.30
C MET A 1 -13.05 -7.52 -12.51
N ASP A 2 -12.34 -7.37 -13.61
CA ASP A 2 -11.17 -8.18 -13.89
C ASP A 2 -10.00 -7.80 -12.98
N ARG A 3 -9.06 -8.73 -12.83
CA ARG A 3 -7.84 -8.48 -12.06
C ARG A 3 -7.06 -7.31 -12.68
N PRO A 4 -6.70 -6.28 -11.91
CA PRO A 4 -5.94 -5.16 -12.44
C PRO A 4 -4.51 -5.55 -12.79
N GLN A 5 -3.88 -4.75 -13.64
CA GLN A 5 -2.49 -4.95 -14.03
C GLN A 5 -1.56 -4.62 -12.87
N THR A 6 -0.56 -5.47 -12.64
CA THR A 6 0.49 -5.22 -11.65
C THR A 6 1.61 -4.41 -12.29
N SER A 7 2.02 -3.35 -11.60
CA SER A 7 3.16 -2.51 -11.97
C SER A 7 4.18 -2.52 -10.84
N TYR A 8 5.35 -1.93 -11.07
CA TYR A 8 6.43 -1.93 -10.08
C TYR A 8 6.95 -0.52 -9.85
N ALA A 9 7.09 -0.15 -8.59
CA ALA A 9 7.82 1.03 -8.14
C ALA A 9 9.19 0.59 -7.67
N TRP A 10 10.16 1.50 -7.70
CA TRP A 10 11.53 1.18 -7.31
C TRP A 10 11.97 2.10 -6.19
N ASN A 11 12.50 1.51 -5.13
CA ASN A 11 13.11 2.23 -4.02
C ASN A 11 14.51 1.67 -3.79
N ASP A 12 15.52 2.42 -4.20
CA ASP A 12 16.93 2.06 -4.04
C ASP A 12 17.22 0.62 -4.51
N GLY A 13 16.75 0.31 -5.72
CA GLY A 13 16.96 -1.00 -6.34
C GLY A 13 15.99 -2.09 -5.92
N THR A 14 15.08 -1.82 -4.99
CA THR A 14 14.05 -2.77 -4.57
C THR A 14 12.77 -2.56 -5.37
N ALA A 15 12.27 -3.61 -5.98
CA ALA A 15 11.02 -3.56 -6.74
C ALA A 15 9.83 -3.80 -5.80
N LEU A 16 8.85 -2.90 -5.87
CA LEU A 16 7.64 -2.93 -5.06
C LEU A 16 6.43 -3.04 -5.98
N ALA A 17 5.72 -4.14 -5.88
CA ALA A 17 4.55 -4.40 -6.72
C ALA A 17 3.35 -3.58 -6.24
N TYR A 18 2.62 -2.99 -7.18
CA TYR A 18 1.39 -2.27 -6.87
C TYR A 18 0.39 -2.38 -8.01
N GLN A 19 -0.88 -2.09 -7.68
CA GLN A 19 -1.98 -2.05 -8.64
C GLN A 19 -2.80 -0.80 -8.38
N ILE A 20 -3.43 -0.27 -9.40
CA ILE A 20 -4.35 0.86 -9.30
C ILE A 20 -5.72 0.42 -9.78
N VAL A 21 -6.75 0.66 -8.96
CA VAL A 21 -8.14 0.29 -9.25
C VAL A 21 -9.00 1.51 -9.06
N GLY A 22 -9.84 1.80 -10.06
CA GLY A 22 -10.65 3.02 -10.04
C GLY A 22 -9.91 4.21 -10.64
N THR A 23 -10.66 5.21 -11.06
CA THR A 23 -10.13 6.36 -11.80
C THR A 23 -10.54 7.70 -11.19
N SER A 24 -11.39 7.71 -10.19
CA SER A 24 -11.94 8.94 -9.63
C SER A 24 -12.02 8.86 -8.11
N GLY A 25 -12.14 10.05 -7.50
CA GLY A 25 -12.18 10.18 -6.06
C GLY A 25 -10.80 10.37 -5.45
N PRO A 26 -10.70 10.46 -4.12
CA PRO A 26 -9.42 10.62 -3.44
C PRO A 26 -8.55 9.38 -3.59
N ASP A 27 -7.23 9.56 -3.51
CA ASP A 27 -6.29 8.46 -3.52
C ASP A 27 -6.25 7.77 -2.16
N LEU A 28 -6.28 6.44 -2.17
CA LEU A 28 -6.13 5.62 -0.99
C LEU A 28 -5.10 4.54 -1.26
N LEU A 29 -4.05 4.49 -0.45
CA LEU A 29 -3.04 3.43 -0.52
C LEU A 29 -3.35 2.38 0.54
N LEU A 30 -3.72 1.19 0.10
CA LEU A 30 -3.95 0.04 0.97
C LEU A 30 -2.65 -0.75 1.10
N VAL A 31 -2.17 -0.89 2.34
CA VAL A 31 -0.93 -1.60 2.65
C VAL A 31 -1.30 -2.83 3.48
N PRO A 32 -1.50 -3.99 2.85
CA PRO A 32 -1.84 -5.21 3.58
C PRO A 32 -0.71 -5.63 4.52
N GLY A 33 -1.08 -6.23 5.64
CA GLY A 33 -0.10 -6.73 6.59
C GLY A 33 0.09 -8.24 6.47
N SER A 34 1.18 -8.73 7.02
CA SER A 34 1.56 -10.13 7.25
C SER A 34 1.54 -11.05 6.04
N VAL A 35 0.44 -11.12 5.32
CA VAL A 35 0.27 -11.98 4.14
C VAL A 35 -0.35 -11.15 3.04
N SER A 36 0.34 -11.07 1.91
CA SER A 36 -0.13 -10.29 0.77
C SER A 36 0.38 -10.91 -0.52
N HIS A 37 -0.45 -10.88 -1.55
CA HIS A 37 -0.08 -11.19 -2.93
C HIS A 37 -1.12 -10.56 -3.82
N LEU A 38 -0.75 -9.48 -4.51
CA LEU A 38 -1.67 -8.63 -5.25
C LEU A 38 -2.58 -9.39 -6.21
N GLU A 39 -2.06 -10.40 -6.90
CA GLU A 39 -2.87 -11.13 -7.86
C GLU A 39 -3.77 -12.16 -7.20
N VAL A 40 -3.28 -12.83 -6.17
CA VAL A 40 -4.04 -13.85 -5.45
C VAL A 40 -5.17 -13.25 -4.61
N LEU A 41 -5.00 -12.02 -4.11
CA LEU A 41 -6.05 -11.33 -3.35
C LEU A 41 -7.37 -11.27 -4.10
N TRP A 42 -7.33 -11.11 -5.42
CA TRP A 42 -8.53 -11.00 -6.24
C TRP A 42 -9.28 -12.34 -6.40
N ASP A 43 -8.63 -13.45 -6.08
CA ASP A 43 -9.24 -14.78 -6.17
C ASP A 43 -10.12 -15.11 -4.98
N GLU A 44 -9.98 -14.39 -3.87
CA GLU A 44 -10.85 -14.57 -2.70
C GLU A 44 -12.07 -13.68 -2.84
N PRO A 45 -13.31 -14.26 -2.89
CA PRO A 45 -14.51 -13.46 -3.20
C PRO A 45 -14.80 -12.31 -2.25
N ARG A 46 -14.51 -12.46 -0.96
CA ARG A 46 -14.76 -11.41 0.03
C ARG A 46 -13.79 -10.25 -0.14
N VAL A 47 -12.53 -10.56 -0.40
CA VAL A 47 -11.50 -9.56 -0.65
C VAL A 47 -11.80 -8.82 -1.96
N HIS A 48 -12.11 -9.56 -3.01
CA HIS A 48 -12.50 -8.99 -4.29
C HIS A 48 -13.64 -7.97 -4.12
N ARG A 49 -14.67 -8.34 -3.37
CA ARG A 49 -15.83 -7.47 -3.13
C ARG A 49 -15.45 -6.24 -2.32
N PHE A 50 -14.62 -6.41 -1.30
CA PHE A 50 -14.11 -5.32 -0.47
C PHE A 50 -13.32 -4.31 -1.31
N LEU A 51 -12.38 -4.80 -2.12
CA LEU A 51 -11.55 -3.95 -2.97
C LEU A 51 -12.37 -3.22 -4.03
N THR A 52 -13.32 -3.91 -4.64
CA THR A 52 -14.20 -3.33 -5.65
C THR A 52 -15.05 -2.21 -5.06
N ARG A 53 -15.51 -2.33 -3.82
CA ARG A 53 -16.27 -1.28 -3.15
C ARG A 53 -15.44 -0.04 -2.91
N PHE A 54 -14.20 -0.19 -2.48
CA PHE A 54 -13.29 0.95 -2.33
C PHE A 54 -13.07 1.67 -3.65
N ALA A 55 -12.86 0.91 -4.73
CA ALA A 55 -12.66 1.48 -6.05
C ALA A 55 -13.89 2.24 -6.57
N GLY A 56 -15.05 2.05 -5.94
CA GLY A 56 -16.27 2.76 -6.30
C GLY A 56 -16.31 4.21 -5.84
N PHE A 57 -15.49 4.60 -4.85
CA PHE A 57 -15.48 5.97 -4.34
C PHE A 57 -14.08 6.56 -4.18
N CYS A 58 -13.04 5.82 -4.46
CA CYS A 58 -11.67 6.31 -4.41
C CYS A 58 -10.83 5.68 -5.52
N ARG A 59 -9.68 6.30 -5.78
CA ARG A 59 -8.66 5.70 -6.62
C ARG A 59 -7.81 4.84 -5.70
N LEU A 60 -8.05 3.53 -5.76
CA LEU A 60 -7.43 2.58 -4.85
C LEU A 60 -6.09 2.14 -5.39
N ILE A 61 -5.04 2.38 -4.61
CA ILE A 61 -3.68 1.90 -4.88
C ILE A 61 -3.41 0.80 -3.85
N ILE A 62 -3.05 -0.39 -4.32
CA ILE A 62 -2.75 -1.54 -3.45
C ILE A 62 -1.31 -1.94 -3.71
N MET A 63 -0.53 -2.17 -2.64
CA MET A 63 0.85 -2.61 -2.79
C MET A 63 1.12 -3.89 -2.02
N ASP A 64 2.07 -4.69 -2.50
CA ASP A 64 2.69 -5.73 -1.69
C ASP A 64 3.85 -5.10 -0.94
N PRO A 65 3.86 -5.14 0.40
CA PRO A 65 5.01 -4.68 1.17
C PRO A 65 6.29 -5.41 0.79
N ARG A 66 7.43 -4.78 1.00
CA ARG A 66 8.75 -5.37 0.81
C ARG A 66 8.81 -6.73 1.49
N GLY A 67 9.25 -7.75 0.77
CA GLY A 67 9.36 -9.12 1.27
C GLY A 67 8.10 -9.97 1.10
N LEU A 68 6.99 -9.38 0.65
CA LEU A 68 5.72 -10.08 0.48
C LEU A 68 5.27 -10.11 -0.98
N GLY A 69 4.48 -11.12 -1.31
CA GLY A 69 3.81 -11.24 -2.60
C GLY A 69 4.76 -11.11 -3.78
N LEU A 70 4.45 -10.17 -4.66
CA LEU A 70 5.20 -9.94 -5.89
C LEU A 70 6.35 -8.93 -5.72
N SER A 71 6.46 -8.29 -4.56
CA SER A 71 7.59 -7.41 -4.26
C SER A 71 8.86 -8.21 -4.00
N ASP A 72 10.03 -7.55 -4.12
CA ASP A 72 11.30 -8.21 -3.88
C ASP A 72 11.41 -8.80 -2.47
N ARG A 73 12.16 -9.89 -2.37
CA ARG A 73 12.42 -10.56 -1.10
C ARG A 73 13.29 -9.71 -0.19
N LEU A 74 13.14 -9.92 1.11
CA LEU A 74 13.98 -9.26 2.10
C LEU A 74 15.39 -9.83 2.03
N THR A 75 16.40 -8.95 2.10
CA THR A 75 17.79 -9.32 2.30
C THR A 75 18.20 -9.06 3.75
N GLU A 76 17.49 -8.18 4.43
CA GLU A 76 17.67 -7.85 5.85
C GLU A 76 16.34 -7.26 6.36
N ILE A 77 16.23 -7.08 7.67
CA ILE A 77 15.04 -6.49 8.27
C ILE A 77 15.00 -5.00 7.93
N PRO A 78 13.95 -4.51 7.25
CA PRO A 78 13.87 -3.10 6.89
C PRO A 78 13.61 -2.23 8.12
N THR A 79 14.19 -1.03 8.10
CA THR A 79 13.88 -0.02 9.12
C THR A 79 12.50 0.60 8.83
N VAL A 80 11.95 1.32 9.82
CA VAL A 80 10.69 2.06 9.60
C VAL A 80 10.89 3.11 8.51
N GLU A 81 12.03 3.78 8.48
CA GLU A 81 12.36 4.79 7.46
C GLU A 81 12.37 4.18 6.05
N GLU A 82 12.95 2.99 5.90
CA GLU A 82 12.93 2.30 4.62
C GLU A 82 11.52 1.92 4.20
N ARG A 83 10.69 1.50 5.15
CA ARG A 83 9.28 1.19 4.88
C ARG A 83 8.49 2.44 4.48
N VAL A 84 8.76 3.58 5.12
CA VAL A 84 8.16 4.86 4.72
C VAL A 84 8.56 5.21 3.30
N ASP A 85 9.83 5.08 2.98
CA ASP A 85 10.33 5.33 1.62
C ASP A 85 9.68 4.41 0.60
N ASP A 86 9.40 3.16 0.95
CA ASP A 86 8.67 2.23 0.10
C ASP A 86 7.26 2.76 -0.21
N LEU A 87 6.54 3.24 0.81
CA LEU A 87 5.20 3.80 0.61
C LEU A 87 5.24 5.02 -0.33
N LEU A 88 6.19 5.92 -0.09
CA LEU A 88 6.35 7.13 -0.92
C LEU A 88 6.73 6.77 -2.36
N SER A 89 7.58 5.76 -2.54
CA SER A 89 7.97 5.30 -3.87
C SER A 89 6.77 4.79 -4.67
N VAL A 90 5.87 4.06 -4.02
CA VAL A 90 4.64 3.59 -4.65
C VAL A 90 3.73 4.77 -4.98
N LEU A 91 3.57 5.73 -4.07
CA LEU A 91 2.75 6.93 -4.34
C LEU A 91 3.32 7.72 -5.52
N ASP A 92 4.64 7.87 -5.58
CA ASP A 92 5.29 8.57 -6.69
C ASP A 92 5.07 7.85 -8.02
N ALA A 93 5.23 6.53 -8.03
CA ALA A 93 5.01 5.73 -9.24
C ALA A 93 3.54 5.76 -9.69
N ALA A 94 2.61 5.84 -8.75
CA ALA A 94 1.19 5.95 -9.03
C ALA A 94 0.76 7.38 -9.33
N GLU A 95 1.69 8.32 -9.34
CA GLU A 95 1.43 9.75 -9.57
C GLU A 95 0.43 10.33 -8.57
N SER A 96 0.54 9.91 -7.31
CA SER A 96 -0.29 10.39 -6.22
C SER A 96 0.46 11.47 -5.43
N GLU A 97 -0.08 12.67 -5.42
CA GLU A 97 0.51 13.76 -4.63
C GLU A 97 0.19 13.62 -3.15
N ARG A 98 -1.01 13.13 -2.83
CA ARG A 98 -1.48 12.99 -1.47
C ARG A 98 -2.50 11.86 -1.39
N ALA A 99 -2.37 11.00 -0.38
CA ALA A 99 -3.24 9.85 -0.23
C ALA A 99 -3.62 9.61 1.23
N THR A 100 -4.77 8.97 1.44
CA THR A 100 -5.07 8.32 2.71
C THR A 100 -4.34 6.99 2.73
N LEU A 101 -3.67 6.67 3.84
CA LEU A 101 -2.99 5.39 4.01
C LEU A 101 -3.85 4.45 4.85
N PHE A 102 -4.04 3.24 4.36
CA PHE A 102 -4.76 2.18 5.08
C PHE A 102 -3.74 1.13 5.50
N GLY A 103 -3.43 1.06 6.80
CA GLY A 103 -2.50 0.10 7.36
C GLY A 103 -3.18 -0.90 8.25
N SER A 104 -2.65 -2.13 8.27
CA SER A 104 -3.15 -3.20 9.12
C SER A 104 -1.98 -4.04 9.62
N ALA A 105 -2.16 -4.71 10.77
CA ALA A 105 -1.12 -5.53 11.38
C ALA A 105 0.20 -4.77 11.49
N ASP A 106 1.27 -5.27 10.90
CA ASP A 106 2.61 -4.69 10.99
C ASP A 106 2.83 -3.48 10.06
N THR A 107 1.88 -3.13 9.22
CA THR A 107 2.00 -1.97 8.34
C THR A 107 1.47 -0.67 8.95
N GLY A 108 0.81 -0.74 10.11
CA GLY A 108 0.37 0.45 10.83
C GLY A 108 1.51 1.40 11.19
N PRO A 109 2.58 0.93 11.86
CA PRO A 109 3.70 1.78 12.23
C PRO A 109 4.32 2.57 11.07
N PRO A 110 4.66 1.98 9.92
CA PRO A 110 5.17 2.78 8.80
C PRO A 110 4.15 3.78 8.25
N CYS A 111 2.86 3.45 8.24
CA CYS A 111 1.83 4.40 7.83
C CYS A 111 1.76 5.61 8.77
N ILE A 112 1.80 5.37 10.08
CA ILE A 112 1.83 6.43 11.08
C ILE A 112 3.09 7.29 10.90
N ALA A 113 4.25 6.65 10.74
CA ALA A 113 5.51 7.35 10.55
C ALA A 113 5.49 8.22 9.30
N ALA A 114 4.91 7.73 8.21
CA ALA A 114 4.77 8.49 6.97
C ALA A 114 3.88 9.72 7.19
N ALA A 115 2.79 9.58 7.93
CA ALA A 115 1.89 10.70 8.23
C ALA A 115 2.59 11.79 9.06
N VAL A 116 3.45 11.38 10.00
CA VAL A 116 4.19 12.31 10.85
C VAL A 116 5.32 13.01 10.08
N SER A 117 6.09 12.25 9.29
CA SER A 117 7.26 12.78 8.58
C SER A 117 6.91 13.46 7.25
N HIS A 118 5.79 13.11 6.63
CA HIS A 118 5.38 13.63 5.32
C HIS A 118 3.90 14.04 5.33
N PRO A 119 3.52 15.02 6.18
CA PRO A 119 2.11 15.41 6.31
C PRO A 119 1.52 16.00 5.02
N ASP A 120 2.36 16.49 4.13
CA ASP A 120 1.95 17.00 2.82
C ASP A 120 1.56 15.88 1.85
N ARG A 121 2.01 14.65 2.08
CA ARG A 121 1.75 13.48 1.24
C ARG A 121 0.64 12.59 1.80
N VAL A 122 0.32 12.72 3.09
CA VAL A 122 -0.65 11.85 3.78
C VAL A 122 -1.83 12.67 4.25
N GLY A 123 -2.98 12.46 3.63
CA GLY A 123 -4.20 13.20 3.93
C GLY A 123 -5.02 12.60 5.06
N GLY A 124 -4.80 11.35 5.40
CA GLY A 124 -5.51 10.66 6.46
C GLY A 124 -4.96 9.28 6.71
N LEU A 125 -5.39 8.67 7.81
CA LEU A 125 -4.99 7.31 8.18
C LEU A 125 -6.23 6.48 8.50
N ILE A 126 -6.26 5.25 7.99
CA ILE A 126 -7.18 4.22 8.41
C ILE A 126 -6.32 3.09 8.97
N LEU A 127 -6.52 2.77 10.24
CA LEU A 127 -5.72 1.74 10.92
C LEU A 127 -6.64 0.65 11.42
N CYS A 128 -6.36 -0.59 11.05
CA CYS A 128 -7.20 -1.72 11.37
C CYS A 128 -6.36 -2.87 11.93
N GLY A 129 -6.62 -3.27 13.16
CA GLY A 129 -5.93 -4.39 13.78
C GLY A 129 -4.41 -4.19 13.85
N THR A 130 -3.98 -2.99 14.23
CA THR A 130 -2.56 -2.63 14.22
C THR A 130 -2.16 -1.96 15.53
N TYR A 131 -0.92 -1.49 15.59
CA TYR A 131 -0.32 -0.89 16.76
C TYR A 131 0.60 0.26 16.33
N ARG A 132 1.03 1.07 17.29
CA ARG A 132 2.06 2.09 17.05
C ARG A 132 3.44 1.56 17.44
N ALA A 133 4.46 2.06 16.78
CA ALA A 133 5.84 1.77 17.19
C ALA A 133 6.12 2.44 18.53
N ARG A 134 6.91 1.81 19.36
CA ARG A 134 7.36 2.37 20.64
C ARG A 134 8.58 3.24 20.45
#